data_09b04bbbb0f833e35e9ae609a6e9763a
#
_entry.id   09b04bbbb0f833e35e9ae609a6e9763a
#
_cell.length_a   1.000
_cell.length_b   1.000
_cell.length_c   1.000
_cell.angle_alpha   90.00
_cell.angle_beta   90.00
_cell.angle_gamma   90.00
#
_symmetry.space_group_name_H-M   'P 1'
#
loop_
_entity.id
_entity.type
_entity.pdbx_description
1 polymer ?
#
loop_
_entity_poly.entity_id
_entity_poly.type
_entity_poly.pdbx_seq_one_letter_code
_entity_poly.pdbx_strand_id
1 'polypeptide(L)'
;MKDKGQALIEFVLILPVILLILLYIIEFGRITLKKQQLESNMDLIVNLYEEKKQQELNTYISNNNIMINYNKQNDLTTIEIKQNIKSNMPLINRIMGNTITTQRTIYEKE
;
A
#
# COMPACT_ATOMS: atom_id res chain seq x y z
N MET A 1 13.71 35.99 -33.14
CA MET A 1 14.62 34.92 -32.77
C MET A 1 14.90 34.81 -31.31
N LYS A 2 14.77 35.88 -30.54
CA LYS A 2 14.86 35.80 -29.08
C LYS A 2 13.80 34.87 -28.48
N ASP A 3 12.63 34.84 -29.12
CA ASP A 3 11.51 34.04 -28.62
C ASP A 3 11.76 32.54 -28.70
N LYS A 4 12.45 32.07 -29.75
CA LYS A 4 12.76 30.64 -29.89
C LYS A 4 13.83 30.19 -28.89
N GLY A 5 14.84 31.04 -28.66
CA GLY A 5 15.86 30.73 -27.66
C GLY A 5 15.31 30.74 -26.27
N GLN A 6 14.44 31.67 -25.95
CA GLN A 6 13.80 31.77 -24.65
C GLN A 6 12.88 30.60 -24.40
N ALA A 7 12.07 30.19 -25.37
CA ALA A 7 11.20 29.03 -25.24
C ALA A 7 11.99 27.73 -25.03
N LEU A 8 13.14 27.61 -25.70
CA LEU A 8 13.99 26.43 -25.53
C LEU A 8 14.59 26.38 -24.13
N ILE A 9 15.03 27.54 -23.61
CA ILE A 9 15.57 27.63 -22.25
C ILE A 9 14.49 27.28 -21.22
N GLU A 10 13.28 27.82 -21.40
CA GLU A 10 12.16 27.51 -20.51
C GLU A 10 11.83 26.04 -20.54
N PHE A 11 11.83 25.41 -21.71
CA PHE A 11 11.57 23.99 -21.86
C PHE A 11 12.64 23.17 -21.13
N VAL A 12 13.91 23.52 -21.28
CA VAL A 12 15.00 22.82 -20.63
C VAL A 12 14.92 22.93 -19.10
N LEU A 13 14.47 24.09 -18.61
CA LEU A 13 14.30 24.30 -17.16
C LEU A 13 13.11 23.54 -16.60
N ILE A 14 12.05 23.41 -17.39
CA ILE A 14 10.83 22.71 -16.96
C ILE A 14 10.98 21.20 -17.06
N LEU A 15 11.79 20.70 -17.99
CA LEU A 15 11.93 19.28 -18.25
C LEU A 15 12.30 18.47 -17.00
N PRO A 16 13.29 18.85 -16.18
CA PRO A 16 13.61 18.12 -14.96
C PRO A 16 12.44 18.08 -13.97
N VAL A 17 11.67 19.17 -13.89
CA VAL A 17 10.51 19.24 -13.00
C VAL A 17 9.44 18.26 -13.46
N ILE A 18 9.17 18.20 -14.75
CA ILE A 18 8.19 17.27 -15.31
C ILE A 18 8.63 15.83 -15.06
N LEU A 19 9.90 15.52 -15.27
CA LEU A 19 10.42 14.16 -15.01
C LEU A 19 10.28 13.79 -13.54
N LEU A 20 10.54 14.73 -12.64
CA LEU A 20 10.39 14.49 -11.22
C LEU A 20 8.94 14.19 -10.84
N ILE A 21 8.00 14.96 -11.40
CA ILE A 21 6.57 14.75 -11.18
C ILE A 21 6.15 13.37 -11.69
N LEU A 22 6.63 12.98 -12.87
CA LEU A 22 6.31 11.67 -13.45
C LEU A 22 6.84 10.53 -12.55
N LEU A 23 8.04 10.67 -12.01
CA LEU A 23 8.59 9.67 -11.09
C LEU A 23 7.73 9.51 -9.84
N TYR A 24 7.24 10.63 -9.28
CA TYR A 24 6.36 10.57 -8.12
C TYR A 24 5.01 9.93 -8.46
N ILE A 25 4.47 10.20 -9.64
CA ILE A 25 3.22 9.58 -10.08
C ILE A 25 3.39 8.06 -10.21
N ILE A 26 4.49 7.61 -10.80
CA ILE A 26 4.77 6.18 -10.94
C ILE A 26 4.92 5.51 -9.58
N GLU A 27 5.64 6.15 -8.66
CA GLU A 27 5.83 5.61 -7.31
C GLU A 27 4.51 5.55 -6.54
N PHE A 28 3.69 6.57 -6.65
CA PHE A 28 2.36 6.59 -6.03
C PHE A 28 1.50 5.45 -6.58
N GLY A 29 1.55 5.22 -7.90
CA GLY A 29 0.82 4.12 -8.52
C GLY A 29 1.29 2.76 -8.01
N ARG A 30 2.61 2.60 -7.84
CA ARG A 30 3.18 1.36 -7.30
C ARG A 30 2.67 1.06 -5.89
N ILE A 31 2.62 2.08 -5.05
CA ILE A 31 2.14 1.93 -3.68
C ILE A 31 0.64 1.62 -3.67
N THR A 32 -0.13 2.26 -4.53
CA THR A 32 -1.55 2.00 -4.68
C THR A 32 -1.81 0.54 -5.10
N LEU A 33 -1.00 0.01 -6.03
CA LEU A 33 -1.09 -1.38 -6.42
C LEU A 33 -0.79 -2.32 -5.26
N LYS A 34 0.21 -2.00 -4.45
CA LYS A 34 0.51 -2.80 -3.25
C LYS A 34 -0.65 -2.81 -2.28
N LYS A 35 -1.31 -1.68 -2.11
CA LYS A 35 -2.50 -1.59 -1.25
C LYS A 35 -3.63 -2.46 -1.79
N GLN A 36 -3.86 -2.46 -3.10
CA GLN A 36 -4.85 -3.32 -3.72
C GLN A 36 -4.51 -4.80 -3.54
N GLN A 37 -3.24 -5.15 -3.68
CA GLN A 37 -2.79 -6.52 -3.42
C GLN A 37 -3.02 -6.91 -1.97
N LEU A 38 -2.76 -6.00 -1.04
CA LEU A 38 -3.00 -6.26 0.38
C LEU A 38 -4.48 -6.51 0.65
N GLU A 39 -5.37 -5.73 0.01
CA GLU A 39 -6.81 -5.94 0.14
C GLU A 39 -7.25 -7.29 -0.42
N SER A 40 -6.65 -7.71 -1.54
CA SER A 40 -6.90 -9.06 -2.08
C SER A 40 -6.38 -10.14 -1.14
N ASN A 41 -5.22 -9.92 -0.55
CA ASN A 41 -4.65 -10.83 0.44
C ASN A 41 -5.54 -10.92 1.67
N MET A 42 -6.24 -9.83 2.02
CA MET A 42 -7.18 -9.84 3.13
C MET A 42 -8.29 -10.87 2.92
N ASP A 43 -8.80 -10.98 1.69
CA ASP A 43 -9.84 -11.97 1.39
C ASP A 43 -9.34 -13.39 1.68
N LEU A 44 -8.11 -13.68 1.29
CA LEU A 44 -7.51 -14.99 1.56
C LEU A 44 -7.31 -15.20 3.08
N ILE A 45 -6.84 -14.17 3.78
CA ILE A 45 -6.61 -14.25 5.22
C ILE A 45 -7.92 -14.49 5.96
N VAL A 46 -8.99 -13.79 5.57
CA VAL A 46 -10.31 -13.99 6.17
C VAL A 46 -10.80 -15.43 5.94
N ASN A 47 -10.63 -15.95 4.72
CA ASN A 47 -11.02 -17.31 4.43
C ASN A 47 -10.24 -18.33 5.28
N LEU A 48 -8.94 -18.16 5.39
CA LEU A 48 -8.12 -19.03 6.22
C LEU A 48 -8.50 -18.96 7.69
N TYR A 49 -8.83 -17.75 8.16
CA TYR A 49 -9.27 -17.56 9.54
C TYR A 49 -10.62 -18.25 9.80
N GLU A 50 -11.56 -18.08 8.88
CA GLU A 50 -12.90 -18.67 9.02
C GLU A 50 -12.86 -20.20 8.94
N GLU A 51 -11.96 -20.75 8.14
CA GLU A 51 -11.77 -22.20 8.01
C GLU A 51 -10.90 -22.76 9.13
N LYS A 52 -10.42 -21.92 10.03
CA LYS A 52 -9.57 -22.28 11.17
C LYS A 52 -8.25 -22.95 10.77
N LYS A 53 -7.73 -22.57 9.62
CA LYS A 53 -6.43 -23.08 9.14
C LYS A 53 -5.30 -22.21 9.65
N GLN A 54 -5.09 -22.22 10.94
CA GLN A 54 -4.14 -21.30 11.61
C GLN A 54 -2.70 -21.50 11.13
N GLN A 55 -2.29 -22.73 10.88
CA GLN A 55 -0.93 -22.98 10.41
C GLN A 55 -0.69 -22.37 9.03
N GLU A 56 -1.63 -22.56 8.10
CA GLU A 56 -1.52 -21.98 6.77
C GLU A 56 -1.55 -20.47 6.83
N LEU A 57 -2.37 -19.91 7.71
CA LEU A 57 -2.45 -18.47 7.90
C LEU A 57 -1.12 -17.92 8.40
N ASN A 58 -0.54 -18.55 9.42
CA ASN A 58 0.74 -18.11 9.97
C ASN A 58 1.86 -18.20 8.94
N THR A 59 1.88 -19.25 8.15
CA THR A 59 2.86 -19.40 7.08
C THR A 59 2.71 -18.30 6.02
N TYR A 60 1.47 -18.02 5.63
CA TYR A 60 1.19 -16.98 4.65
C TYR A 60 1.63 -15.61 5.16
N ILE A 61 1.30 -15.28 6.39
CA ILE A 61 1.67 -14.01 7.01
C ILE A 61 3.19 -13.85 7.05
N SER A 62 3.88 -14.90 7.46
CA SER A 62 5.33 -14.88 7.58
C SER A 62 6.00 -14.72 6.22
N ASN A 63 5.50 -15.43 5.20
CA ASN A 63 6.08 -15.37 3.87
C ASN A 63 5.91 -14.02 3.18
N ASN A 64 4.86 -13.29 3.54
CA ASN A 64 4.54 -12.01 2.91
C ASN A 64 4.88 -10.81 3.78
N ASN A 65 5.51 -11.03 4.94
CA ASN A 65 5.89 -9.98 5.88
C ASN A 65 4.71 -9.10 6.27
N ILE A 66 3.58 -9.74 6.57
CA ILE A 66 2.35 -9.07 6.95
C ILE A 66 2.23 -9.14 8.48
N MET A 67 1.88 -8.01 9.09
CA MET A 67 1.52 -7.98 10.51
C MET A 67 0.00 -8.06 10.62
N ILE A 68 -0.48 -8.89 11.52
CA ILE A 68 -1.90 -9.10 11.68
C ILE A 68 -2.32 -8.84 13.13
N ASN A 69 -3.41 -8.12 13.29
CA ASN A 69 -4.02 -7.84 14.59
C ASN A 69 -5.48 -8.23 14.57
N TYR A 70 -5.94 -8.80 15.66
CA TYR A 70 -7.35 -9.17 15.83
C TYR A 70 -7.95 -8.32 16.94
N ASN A 71 -9.14 -7.80 16.70
CA ASN A 71 -9.90 -7.11 17.73
C ASN A 71 -11.30 -7.74 17.78
N LYS A 72 -11.60 -8.36 18.89
CA LYS A 72 -12.86 -9.08 19.06
C LYS A 72 -13.76 -8.31 20.01
N GLN A 73 -14.93 -7.91 19.52
CA GLN A 73 -15.94 -7.24 20.32
C GLN A 73 -17.29 -7.90 20.08
N ASN A 74 -17.85 -8.51 21.15
CA ASN A 74 -19.10 -9.27 21.05
C ASN A 74 -18.99 -10.34 19.98
N ASP A 75 -19.85 -10.31 18.96
CA ASP A 75 -19.84 -11.27 17.86
C ASP A 75 -19.07 -10.78 16.64
N LEU A 76 -18.42 -9.62 16.76
CA LEU A 76 -17.68 -9.02 15.65
C LEU A 76 -16.19 -9.14 15.89
N THR A 77 -15.50 -9.64 14.88
CA THR A 77 -14.04 -9.70 14.88
C THR A 77 -13.51 -8.82 13.76
N THR A 78 -12.68 -7.86 14.14
CA THR A 78 -12.01 -7.00 13.17
C THR A 78 -10.60 -7.52 12.95
N ILE A 79 -10.30 -7.86 11.72
CA ILE A 79 -8.98 -8.31 11.31
C ILE A 79 -8.28 -7.13 10.64
N GLU A 80 -7.15 -6.72 11.20
CA GLU A 80 -6.35 -5.65 10.65
C GLU A 80 -5.02 -6.21 10.19
N ILE A 81 -4.67 -5.98 8.94
CA ILE A 81 -3.38 -6.39 8.41
C ILE A 81 -2.58 -5.16 8.00
N LYS A 82 -1.30 -5.20 8.28
CA LYS A 82 -0.37 -4.13 7.96
C LYS A 82 0.81 -4.70 7.21
N GLN A 83 1.26 -3.97 6.24
CA GLN A 83 2.46 -4.34 5.50
C GLN A 83 3.36 -3.11 5.39
N ASN A 84 4.63 -3.27 5.72
CA ASN A 84 5.58 -2.20 5.58
C ASN A 84 5.88 -1.98 4.10
N ILE A 85 5.82 -0.72 3.69
CA ILE A 85 6.24 -0.29 2.36
C ILE A 85 7.40 0.66 2.54
N LYS A 86 8.37 0.55 1.65
CA LYS A 86 9.51 1.46 1.68
C LYS A 86 9.63 2.11 0.31
N SER A 87 9.44 3.41 0.27
CA SER A 87 9.66 4.17 -0.94
C SER A 87 11.02 4.86 -0.87
N ASN A 88 11.70 4.91 -2.00
CA ASN A 88 12.96 5.65 -2.10
C ASN A 88 12.74 7.15 -2.20
N MET A 89 11.49 7.58 -2.27
CA MET A 89 11.15 8.99 -2.39
C MET A 89 10.67 9.55 -1.05
N PRO A 90 11.44 10.47 -0.45
CA PRO A 90 11.11 10.95 0.91
C PRO A 90 9.73 11.60 1.02
N LEU A 91 9.32 12.30 -0.03
CA LEU A 91 8.03 12.99 -0.01
C LEU A 91 6.87 12.01 0.05
N ILE A 92 6.98 10.88 -0.64
CA ILE A 92 5.94 9.85 -0.62
C ILE A 92 5.86 9.22 0.76
N ASN A 93 6.99 8.96 1.40
CA ASN A 93 7.01 8.42 2.75
C ASN A 93 6.34 9.37 3.75
N ARG A 94 6.47 10.67 3.55
CA ARG A 94 5.80 11.66 4.40
C ARG A 94 4.30 11.68 4.21
N ILE A 95 3.85 11.57 2.97
CA ILE A 95 2.43 11.68 2.64
C ILE A 95 1.70 10.38 2.96
N MET A 96 2.25 9.25 2.57
CA MET A 96 1.59 7.95 2.68
C MET A 96 2.04 7.14 3.90
N GLY A 97 3.13 7.56 4.56
CA GLY A 97 3.72 6.78 5.64
C GLY A 97 4.48 5.57 5.12
N ASN A 98 5.00 4.77 6.05
CA ASN A 98 5.82 3.60 5.74
C ASN A 98 5.03 2.30 5.80
N THR A 99 3.74 2.37 6.06
CA THR A 99 2.92 1.19 6.29
C THR A 99 1.58 1.36 5.61
N ILE A 100 1.14 0.34 4.91
CA ILE A 100 -0.23 0.27 4.41
C ILE A 100 -1.03 -0.66 5.30
N THR A 101 -2.28 -0.29 5.54
CA THR A 101 -3.16 -0.99 6.47
C THR A 101 -4.48 -1.26 5.80
N THR A 102 -5.01 -2.45 6.03
CA THR A 102 -6.36 -2.80 5.59
C THR A 102 -7.05 -3.52 6.73
N GLN A 103 -8.34 -3.27 6.90
CA GLN A 103 -9.12 -3.94 7.95
C GLN A 103 -10.40 -4.49 7.35
N ARG A 104 -10.85 -5.57 7.96
CA ARG A 104 -12.13 -6.17 7.62
C ARG A 104 -12.78 -6.68 8.89
N THR A 105 -14.07 -6.35 9.05
CA THR A 105 -14.86 -6.82 10.18
C THR A 105 -15.72 -7.98 9.71
N ILE A 106 -15.63 -9.09 10.43
CA ILE A 106 -16.44 -10.27 10.14
C ILE A 106 -17.32 -10.56 11.33
N TYR A 107 -18.47 -11.14 11.05
CA TYR A 107 -19.40 -11.58 12.06
C TYR A 107 -19.07 -13.01 12.44
N GLU A 108 -18.69 -13.21 13.69
CA GLU A 108 -18.28 -14.51 14.18
C GLU A 108 -19.14 -14.88 15.38
N LYS A 109 -19.99 -15.87 15.17
CA LYS A 109 -20.90 -16.34 16.21
C LYS A 109 -20.29 -17.56 16.87
N GLU A 110 -20.06 -17.47 18.19
CA GLU A 110 -19.57 -18.61 18.95
C GLU A 110 -20.61 -19.70 19.12
#